data_ddee7f726d0995983a713c6099216cd9
#
_entry.id   ddee7f726d0995983a713c6099216cd9
#
_cell.length_a   1.000
_cell.length_b   1.000
_cell.length_c   1.000
_cell.angle_alpha   90.00
_cell.angle_beta   90.00
_cell.angle_gamma   90.00
#
_symmetry.space_group_name_H-M   'P 1'
#
loop_
_entity.id
_entity.type
_entity.pdbx_description
1 polymer ?
#
loop_
_entity_poly.entity_id
_entity_poly.type
_entity_poly.pdbx_seq_one_letter_code
_entity_poly.pdbx_strand_id
1 'polypeptide(L)'
;MEALHHSTARQLREALGEGRIGAEELVRAYRRRIEKHDGRLNTVAELDPSAPEQARKLDAAGENRALPLFGLPVLVKDNIDVKGLHTTAGSLSLADNVAAEDAPVIANLRRNGAVILGKTNMTEFANYTSPDMPNGYSSRGGQVLNAFDPAMDPGGSSTGSAVAVSAGFCAAAVGTDTSFSIVGCATQNGVTGLKPAHGSLPGKGIIPISHTLDSAGPLTRDAADAWMLYSSMRASPLPPALPADPRTLRLAVNIAGRDQVSDSQLARYETLFQRLRGAGVRLTEVLHPPIPYMGDLMRCEFRHDLEAYLRDGGRAETLRDIVAYYEAHPEPMMAYGNAVLRAALGASGNLDDPPYRAALAERDKWRRRMREACRDYDACVMTGPTEIPHFTGLPSMALRLCMTENGQPRSVILYGADEARLISAALTIESFCDPVVYPEW
;
A
#
# COMPACT_ATOMS: atom_id res chain seq x y z
N MET A 1 -7.94 18.55 -19.85
CA MET A 1 -7.75 17.11 -19.57
C MET A 1 -6.48 16.81 -18.75
N GLU A 2 -5.37 17.53 -18.94
CA GLU A 2 -4.17 17.36 -18.07
C GLU A 2 -4.46 17.62 -16.59
N ALA A 3 -5.29 18.58 -16.26
CA ALA A 3 -5.67 18.87 -14.87
C ALA A 3 -6.33 17.69 -14.13
N LEU A 4 -7.06 16.79 -14.84
CA LEU A 4 -7.76 15.67 -14.21
C LEU A 4 -6.80 14.65 -13.60
N HIS A 5 -5.64 14.41 -14.22
CA HIS A 5 -4.69 13.40 -13.77
C HIS A 5 -3.97 13.76 -12.47
N HIS A 6 -3.95 15.05 -12.14
CA HIS A 6 -3.37 15.59 -10.90
C HIS A 6 -4.43 15.95 -9.85
N SER A 7 -5.72 15.81 -10.18
CA SER A 7 -6.80 16.02 -9.22
C SER A 7 -6.80 14.95 -8.12
N THR A 8 -7.15 15.32 -6.90
CA THR A 8 -7.37 14.38 -5.81
C THR A 8 -8.61 13.54 -6.11
N ALA A 9 -8.74 12.36 -5.48
CA ALA A 9 -9.92 11.52 -5.68
C ALA A 9 -11.21 12.25 -5.24
N ARG A 10 -11.12 13.06 -4.19
CA ARG A 10 -12.26 13.88 -3.72
C ARG A 10 -12.67 14.94 -4.73
N GLN A 11 -11.71 15.64 -5.37
CA GLN A 11 -12.02 16.61 -6.43
C GLN A 11 -12.67 15.95 -7.65
N LEU A 12 -12.17 14.77 -8.05
CA LEU A 12 -12.79 13.97 -9.12
C LEU A 12 -14.20 13.51 -8.72
N ARG A 13 -14.36 13.05 -7.48
CA ARG A 13 -15.65 12.61 -6.94
C ARG A 13 -16.68 13.75 -6.93
N GLU A 14 -16.25 14.96 -6.56
CA GLU A 14 -17.10 16.17 -6.63
C GLU A 14 -17.52 16.46 -8.08
N ALA A 15 -16.56 16.48 -9.02
CA ALA A 15 -16.84 16.72 -10.43
C ALA A 15 -17.82 15.71 -11.03
N LEU A 16 -17.67 14.41 -10.67
CA LEU A 16 -18.59 13.34 -11.05
C LEU A 16 -19.99 13.53 -10.44
N GLY A 17 -20.03 13.90 -9.17
CA GLY A 17 -21.31 14.12 -8.44
C GLY A 17 -22.13 15.26 -9.02
N GLU A 18 -21.47 16.35 -9.39
CA GLU A 18 -22.06 17.52 -10.03
C GLU A 18 -22.33 17.33 -11.53
N GLY A 19 -21.89 16.21 -12.12
CA GLY A 19 -22.06 15.92 -13.54
C GLY A 19 -21.17 16.79 -14.45
N ARG A 20 -20.12 17.41 -13.92
CA ARG A 20 -19.12 18.14 -14.73
C ARG A 20 -18.29 17.21 -15.61
N ILE A 21 -18.21 15.94 -15.25
CA ILE A 21 -17.61 14.85 -16.02
C ILE A 21 -18.41 13.56 -15.81
N GLY A 22 -18.49 12.70 -16.81
CA GLY A 22 -19.06 11.36 -16.70
C GLY A 22 -18.03 10.34 -16.20
N ALA A 23 -18.50 9.28 -15.52
CA ALA A 23 -17.64 8.20 -15.07
C ALA A 23 -16.95 7.48 -16.25
N GLU A 24 -17.71 7.22 -17.34
CA GLU A 24 -17.13 6.62 -18.56
C GLU A 24 -16.06 7.53 -19.17
N GLU A 25 -16.32 8.83 -19.25
CA GLU A 25 -15.35 9.80 -19.76
C GLU A 25 -14.05 9.79 -18.94
N LEU A 26 -14.17 9.80 -17.62
CA LEU A 26 -13.02 9.77 -16.69
C LEU A 26 -12.23 8.47 -16.84
N VAL A 27 -12.89 7.32 -16.82
CA VAL A 27 -12.26 6.00 -17.00
C VAL A 27 -11.51 5.93 -18.35
N ARG A 28 -12.12 6.40 -19.44
CA ARG A 28 -11.47 6.45 -20.75
C ARG A 28 -10.28 7.40 -20.78
N ALA A 29 -10.34 8.52 -20.05
CA ALA A 29 -9.22 9.46 -19.97
C ALA A 29 -8.01 8.82 -19.28
N TYR A 30 -8.20 8.11 -18.17
CA TYR A 30 -7.13 7.39 -17.47
C TYR A 30 -6.58 6.23 -18.32
N ARG A 31 -7.44 5.46 -18.98
CA ARG A 31 -6.99 4.38 -19.89
C ARG A 31 -6.11 4.91 -21.02
N ARG A 32 -6.52 5.98 -21.70
CA ARG A 32 -5.70 6.62 -22.76
C ARG A 32 -4.34 7.10 -22.22
N ARG A 33 -4.30 7.59 -20.97
CA ARG A 33 -3.05 8.00 -20.36
C ARG A 33 -2.13 6.81 -20.07
N ILE A 34 -2.68 5.71 -19.55
CA ILE A 34 -1.94 4.45 -19.36
C ILE A 34 -1.41 3.95 -20.70
N GLU A 35 -2.26 3.81 -21.71
CA GLU A 35 -1.88 3.35 -23.05
C GLU A 35 -0.77 4.19 -23.70
N LYS A 36 -0.75 5.50 -23.41
CA LYS A 36 0.24 6.41 -23.96
C LYS A 36 1.59 6.38 -23.22
N HIS A 37 1.58 6.22 -21.90
CA HIS A 37 2.76 6.49 -21.07
C HIS A 37 3.28 5.28 -20.27
N ASP A 38 2.45 4.27 -19.99
CA ASP A 38 2.84 3.17 -19.09
C ASP A 38 3.92 2.26 -19.69
N GLY A 39 4.08 2.22 -21.00
CA GLY A 39 5.19 1.50 -21.63
C GLY A 39 6.59 1.96 -21.19
N ARG A 40 6.71 3.15 -20.57
CA ARG A 40 7.94 3.68 -19.97
C ARG A 40 8.13 3.27 -18.51
N LEU A 41 7.03 3.01 -17.80
CA LEU A 41 7.02 2.78 -16.34
C LEU A 41 6.69 1.35 -15.96
N ASN A 42 5.91 0.66 -16.80
CA ASN A 42 5.50 -0.72 -16.60
C ASN A 42 4.71 -0.92 -15.28
N THR A 43 3.79 0.00 -14.98
CA THR A 43 3.03 -0.04 -13.72
C THR A 43 1.84 -0.99 -13.75
N VAL A 44 1.21 -1.15 -14.94
CA VAL A 44 -0.04 -1.89 -15.12
C VAL A 44 0.24 -3.29 -15.64
N ALA A 45 -0.16 -4.30 -14.88
CA ALA A 45 -0.03 -5.71 -15.25
C ALA A 45 -1.15 -6.16 -16.21
N GLU A 46 -2.37 -5.65 -15.98
CA GLU A 46 -3.55 -6.01 -16.74
C GLU A 46 -4.63 -4.94 -16.59
N LEU A 47 -5.24 -4.51 -17.70
CA LEU A 47 -6.41 -3.62 -17.68
C LEU A 47 -7.71 -4.44 -17.72
N ASP A 48 -8.70 -4.05 -16.93
CA ASP A 48 -10.05 -4.62 -16.99
C ASP A 48 -10.73 -4.14 -18.28
N PRO A 49 -11.01 -5.02 -19.27
CA PRO A 49 -11.65 -4.63 -20.51
C PRO A 49 -13.09 -4.14 -20.30
N SER A 50 -13.71 -4.53 -19.18
CA SER A 50 -15.09 -4.16 -18.86
C SER A 50 -15.22 -2.83 -18.11
N ALA A 51 -14.10 -2.20 -17.67
CA ALA A 51 -14.14 -0.98 -16.87
C ALA A 51 -14.91 0.19 -17.54
N PRO A 52 -14.79 0.46 -18.85
CA PRO A 52 -15.59 1.50 -19.50
C PRO A 52 -17.09 1.21 -19.48
N GLU A 53 -17.48 -0.06 -19.65
CA GLU A 53 -18.89 -0.47 -19.59
C GLU A 53 -19.45 -0.39 -18.17
N GLN A 54 -18.66 -0.73 -17.15
CA GLN A 54 -19.05 -0.55 -15.74
C GLN A 54 -19.28 0.93 -15.43
N ALA A 55 -18.40 1.81 -15.89
CA ALA A 55 -18.53 3.26 -15.71
C ALA A 55 -19.77 3.81 -16.42
N ARG A 56 -20.05 3.36 -17.66
CA ARG A 56 -21.25 3.73 -18.42
C ARG A 56 -22.53 3.33 -17.70
N LYS A 57 -22.55 2.15 -17.06
CA LYS A 57 -23.71 1.71 -16.25
C LYS A 57 -23.90 2.59 -15.02
N LEU A 58 -22.84 3.04 -14.36
CA LEU A 58 -22.93 3.99 -13.26
C LEU A 58 -23.50 5.32 -13.71
N ASP A 59 -23.06 5.86 -14.85
CA ASP A 59 -23.60 7.12 -15.41
C ASP A 59 -25.09 7.00 -15.71
N ALA A 60 -25.52 5.85 -16.28
CA ALA A 60 -26.92 5.61 -16.65
C ALA A 60 -27.85 5.42 -15.43
N ALA A 61 -27.32 4.87 -14.32
CA ALA A 61 -28.12 4.57 -13.14
C ALA A 61 -28.50 5.81 -12.32
N GLY A 62 -27.87 6.97 -12.53
CA GLY A 62 -28.20 8.29 -11.96
C GLY A 62 -28.35 8.40 -10.45
N GLU A 63 -29.01 7.41 -9.83
CA GLU A 63 -29.33 7.34 -8.40
C GLU A 63 -28.11 7.15 -7.49
N ASN A 64 -27.00 6.67 -8.05
CA ASN A 64 -25.80 6.28 -7.27
C ASN A 64 -24.76 7.41 -7.13
N ARG A 65 -25.06 8.61 -7.63
CA ARG A 65 -24.10 9.74 -7.60
C ARG A 65 -23.69 10.17 -6.18
N ALA A 66 -24.42 9.75 -5.14
CA ALA A 66 -24.10 10.00 -3.74
C ALA A 66 -23.06 9.02 -3.17
N LEU A 67 -22.74 7.91 -3.86
CA LEU A 67 -21.79 6.93 -3.36
C LEU A 67 -20.39 7.56 -3.16
N PRO A 68 -19.66 7.17 -2.11
CA PRO A 68 -18.37 7.79 -1.75
C PRO A 68 -17.32 7.73 -2.85
N LEU A 69 -17.33 6.68 -3.67
CA LEU A 69 -16.35 6.45 -4.74
C LEU A 69 -16.99 6.44 -6.14
N PHE A 70 -18.17 7.02 -6.29
CA PHE A 70 -18.92 6.99 -7.54
C PHE A 70 -18.05 7.35 -8.75
N GLY A 71 -17.86 6.39 -9.66
CA GLY A 71 -17.13 6.56 -10.92
C GLY A 71 -15.61 6.72 -10.80
N LEU A 72 -15.04 6.65 -9.58
CA LEU A 72 -13.60 6.81 -9.40
C LEU A 72 -12.83 5.60 -9.94
N PRO A 73 -11.84 5.80 -10.84
CA PRO A 73 -11.00 4.75 -11.37
C PRO A 73 -9.92 4.35 -10.36
N VAL A 74 -9.89 3.06 -9.97
CA VAL A 74 -8.97 2.47 -8.99
C VAL A 74 -8.18 1.33 -9.63
N LEU A 75 -6.86 1.30 -9.39
CA LEU A 75 -5.98 0.18 -9.72
C LEU A 75 -5.71 -0.68 -8.49
N VAL A 76 -5.47 -1.99 -8.71
CA VAL A 76 -5.36 -2.97 -7.62
C VAL A 76 -4.09 -3.80 -7.79
N LYS A 77 -3.29 -3.94 -6.72
CA LYS A 77 -2.06 -4.75 -6.72
C LYS A 77 -2.34 -6.19 -7.14
N ASP A 78 -1.40 -6.79 -7.88
CA ASP A 78 -1.59 -8.11 -8.52
C ASP A 78 -1.67 -9.30 -7.54
N ASN A 79 -1.52 -9.09 -6.25
CA ASN A 79 -1.79 -10.11 -5.25
C ASN A 79 -3.20 -10.06 -4.64
N ILE A 80 -4.10 -9.16 -5.11
CA ILE A 80 -5.47 -9.02 -4.61
C ILE A 80 -6.45 -9.47 -5.69
N ASP A 81 -7.38 -10.35 -5.34
CA ASP A 81 -8.39 -10.88 -6.26
C ASP A 81 -9.33 -9.81 -6.75
N VAL A 82 -9.41 -9.71 -8.08
CA VAL A 82 -10.42 -8.96 -8.83
C VAL A 82 -11.09 -9.95 -9.77
N LYS A 83 -12.37 -10.17 -9.59
CA LYS A 83 -13.14 -11.16 -10.37
C LYS A 83 -12.89 -11.03 -11.87
N GLY A 84 -12.48 -12.14 -12.48
CA GLY A 84 -12.23 -12.25 -13.93
C GLY A 84 -10.88 -11.73 -14.39
N LEU A 85 -10.03 -11.21 -13.49
CA LEU A 85 -8.65 -10.80 -13.78
C LEU A 85 -7.66 -11.76 -13.12
N HIS A 86 -6.42 -11.75 -13.63
CA HIS A 86 -5.35 -12.55 -13.05
C HIS A 86 -4.91 -12.02 -11.68
N THR A 87 -4.57 -12.94 -10.78
CA THR A 87 -3.98 -12.65 -9.47
C THR A 87 -2.77 -13.54 -9.29
N THR A 88 -1.59 -13.02 -9.62
CA THR A 88 -0.38 -13.84 -9.80
C THR A 88 0.72 -13.53 -8.78
N ALA A 89 0.54 -12.51 -7.93
CA ALA A 89 1.62 -11.97 -7.10
C ALA A 89 2.89 -11.64 -7.91
N GLY A 90 2.75 -11.30 -9.21
CA GLY A 90 3.83 -11.01 -10.13
C GLY A 90 4.56 -12.26 -10.65
N SER A 91 4.16 -13.48 -10.28
CA SER A 91 4.88 -14.71 -10.64
C SER A 91 4.29 -15.40 -11.87
N LEU A 92 5.15 -15.85 -12.78
CA LEU A 92 4.77 -16.73 -13.89
C LEU A 92 4.31 -18.10 -13.41
N SER A 93 4.69 -18.54 -12.21
CA SER A 93 4.18 -19.79 -11.64
C SER A 93 2.69 -19.77 -11.34
N LEU A 94 2.08 -18.58 -11.28
CA LEU A 94 0.65 -18.37 -11.09
C LEU A 94 0.00 -17.62 -12.27
N ALA A 95 0.63 -17.65 -13.45
CA ALA A 95 0.19 -16.87 -14.61
C ALA A 95 -1.23 -17.19 -15.10
N ASP A 96 -1.74 -18.37 -14.79
CA ASP A 96 -3.09 -18.84 -15.14
C ASP A 96 -4.11 -18.69 -13.99
N ASN A 97 -3.71 -18.10 -12.86
CA ASN A 97 -4.59 -17.92 -11.71
C ASN A 97 -5.55 -16.75 -11.93
N VAL A 98 -6.75 -17.02 -12.41
CA VAL A 98 -7.84 -16.05 -12.62
C VAL A 98 -8.79 -16.09 -11.44
N ALA A 99 -9.01 -14.94 -10.80
CA ALA A 99 -9.89 -14.84 -9.63
C ALA A 99 -11.35 -15.10 -10.00
N ALA A 100 -12.00 -16.05 -9.32
CA ALA A 100 -13.42 -16.38 -9.53
C ALA A 100 -14.36 -15.34 -8.89
N GLU A 101 -13.89 -14.65 -7.82
CA GLU A 101 -14.63 -13.64 -7.07
C GLU A 101 -13.73 -12.46 -6.75
N ASP A 102 -14.33 -11.30 -6.42
CA ASP A 102 -13.60 -10.19 -5.84
C ASP A 102 -13.18 -10.52 -4.40
N ALA A 103 -11.97 -10.14 -4.00
CA ALA A 103 -11.63 -10.04 -2.57
C ALA A 103 -12.64 -9.13 -1.87
N PRO A 104 -13.02 -9.38 -0.59
CA PRO A 104 -14.03 -8.58 0.12
C PRO A 104 -13.71 -7.07 0.12
N VAL A 105 -12.45 -6.68 0.17
CA VAL A 105 -12.03 -5.27 0.07
C VAL A 105 -12.38 -4.66 -1.29
N ILE A 106 -12.28 -5.42 -2.37
CA ILE A 106 -12.61 -4.99 -3.73
C ILE A 106 -14.12 -4.95 -3.94
N ALA A 107 -14.84 -5.98 -3.46
CA ALA A 107 -16.30 -6.00 -3.50
C ALA A 107 -16.89 -4.78 -2.77
N ASN A 108 -16.29 -4.37 -1.64
CA ASN A 108 -16.69 -3.16 -0.91
C ASN A 108 -16.42 -1.88 -1.72
N LEU A 109 -15.26 -1.76 -2.38
CA LEU A 109 -14.96 -0.61 -3.24
C LEU A 109 -15.98 -0.49 -4.39
N ARG A 110 -16.30 -1.61 -5.07
CA ARG A 110 -17.34 -1.61 -6.13
C ARG A 110 -18.72 -1.22 -5.58
N ARG A 111 -19.09 -1.73 -4.40
CA ARG A 111 -20.37 -1.36 -3.74
C ARG A 111 -20.42 0.13 -3.42
N ASN A 112 -19.29 0.76 -3.15
CA ASN A 112 -19.17 2.19 -2.92
C ASN A 112 -18.97 3.00 -4.22
N GLY A 113 -19.12 2.39 -5.39
CA GLY A 113 -19.15 3.05 -6.69
C GLY A 113 -17.79 3.15 -7.41
N ALA A 114 -16.73 2.56 -6.90
CA ALA A 114 -15.44 2.55 -7.59
C ALA A 114 -15.49 1.71 -8.88
N VAL A 115 -14.77 2.16 -9.91
CA VAL A 115 -14.51 1.41 -11.13
C VAL A 115 -13.09 0.85 -11.06
N ILE A 116 -12.97 -0.47 -11.03
CA ILE A 116 -11.66 -1.11 -11.05
C ILE A 116 -11.10 -1.06 -12.47
N LEU A 117 -9.97 -0.35 -12.65
CA LEU A 117 -9.32 -0.20 -13.96
C LEU A 117 -8.53 -1.43 -14.38
N GLY A 118 -8.02 -2.20 -13.40
CA GLY A 118 -7.15 -3.33 -13.65
C GLY A 118 -6.20 -3.61 -12.50
N LYS A 119 -5.15 -4.39 -12.81
CA LYS A 119 -4.12 -4.85 -11.87
C LYS A 119 -2.81 -4.09 -12.07
N THR A 120 -2.07 -3.87 -10.99
CA THR A 120 -0.75 -3.26 -11.05
C THR A 120 0.36 -4.28 -10.85
N ASN A 121 1.47 -4.11 -11.56
CA ASN A 121 2.70 -4.85 -11.33
C ASN A 121 3.21 -4.62 -9.89
N MET A 122 3.95 -5.58 -9.38
CA MET A 122 4.45 -5.58 -8.02
C MET A 122 5.80 -6.31 -7.97
N THR A 123 6.55 -6.16 -6.89
CA THR A 123 7.68 -7.06 -6.67
C THR A 123 7.15 -8.45 -6.35
N GLU A 124 7.70 -9.45 -7.02
CA GLU A 124 7.23 -10.84 -7.01
C GLU A 124 7.09 -11.41 -5.59
N PHE A 125 5.95 -12.07 -5.33
CA PHE A 125 5.53 -12.55 -4.00
C PHE A 125 5.73 -11.52 -2.88
N ALA A 126 5.48 -10.25 -3.19
CA ALA A 126 5.58 -9.13 -2.25
C ALA A 126 6.98 -8.98 -1.61
N ASN A 127 8.06 -9.14 -2.37
CA ASN A 127 9.47 -9.21 -1.96
C ASN A 127 9.83 -10.51 -1.21
N TYR A 128 8.97 -11.53 -1.26
CA TYR A 128 9.20 -12.79 -0.52
C TYR A 128 9.80 -13.92 -1.38
N THR A 129 10.54 -13.55 -2.45
CA THR A 129 11.19 -14.50 -3.38
C THR A 129 12.68 -14.64 -3.09
N SER A 130 13.41 -13.53 -3.12
CA SER A 130 14.87 -13.48 -2.92
C SER A 130 15.29 -12.13 -2.31
N PRO A 131 16.32 -12.09 -1.46
CA PRO A 131 16.85 -10.82 -0.94
C PRO A 131 17.55 -9.99 -2.01
N ASP A 132 17.97 -10.60 -3.12
CA ASP A 132 18.69 -9.94 -4.22
C ASP A 132 17.75 -9.37 -5.29
N MET A 133 16.43 -9.62 -5.17
CA MET A 133 15.43 -9.13 -6.13
C MET A 133 15.22 -7.63 -5.95
N PRO A 134 15.41 -6.82 -7.02
CA PRO A 134 15.15 -5.38 -6.93
C PRO A 134 13.65 -5.08 -6.74
N ASN A 135 13.36 -4.00 -6.02
CA ASN A 135 12.00 -3.52 -5.87
C ASN A 135 11.35 -3.28 -7.23
N GLY A 136 10.11 -3.73 -7.39
CA GLY A 136 9.35 -3.57 -8.61
C GLY A 136 9.61 -4.60 -9.70
N TYR A 137 10.54 -5.54 -9.50
CA TYR A 137 10.75 -6.63 -10.45
C TYR A 137 9.82 -7.82 -10.18
N SER A 138 9.34 -8.41 -11.26
CA SER A 138 8.63 -9.68 -11.21
C SER A 138 8.87 -10.47 -12.50
N SER A 139 8.86 -11.80 -12.41
CA SER A 139 9.05 -12.68 -13.58
C SER A 139 7.96 -12.51 -14.63
N ARG A 140 6.72 -12.21 -14.19
CA ARG A 140 5.58 -11.97 -15.09
C ARG A 140 5.58 -10.56 -15.69
N GLY A 141 5.86 -9.54 -14.89
CA GLY A 141 5.69 -8.14 -15.29
C GLY A 141 6.99 -7.44 -15.71
N GLY A 142 8.17 -7.99 -15.39
CA GLY A 142 9.44 -7.27 -15.55
C GLY A 142 9.62 -6.18 -14.48
N GLN A 143 10.42 -5.15 -14.80
CA GLN A 143 10.78 -4.08 -13.88
C GLN A 143 9.82 -2.90 -14.00
N VAL A 144 9.24 -2.46 -12.89
CA VAL A 144 8.54 -1.18 -12.75
C VAL A 144 9.57 -0.09 -12.45
N LEU A 145 9.49 1.03 -13.14
CA LEU A 145 10.41 2.18 -12.96
C LEU A 145 9.75 3.30 -12.16
N ASN A 146 10.57 4.07 -11.45
CA ASN A 146 10.09 5.24 -10.70
C ASN A 146 9.67 6.36 -11.67
N ALA A 147 8.56 7.03 -11.36
CA ALA A 147 7.98 8.05 -12.22
C ALA A 147 8.76 9.37 -12.24
N PHE A 148 9.49 9.69 -11.17
CA PHE A 148 10.32 10.91 -11.10
C PHE A 148 11.66 10.72 -11.81
N ASP A 149 12.30 9.56 -11.59
CA ASP A 149 13.57 9.20 -12.23
C ASP A 149 13.65 7.66 -12.35
N PRO A 150 13.73 7.12 -13.57
CA PRO A 150 13.86 5.67 -13.80
C PRO A 150 15.07 5.00 -13.12
N ALA A 151 16.09 5.77 -12.75
CA ALA A 151 17.27 5.26 -12.02
C ALA A 151 17.04 5.13 -10.51
N MET A 152 15.95 5.73 -9.99
CA MET A 152 15.63 5.64 -8.56
C MET A 152 14.92 4.32 -8.23
N ASP A 153 15.17 3.82 -7.03
CA ASP A 153 14.40 2.72 -6.47
C ASP A 153 12.90 3.10 -6.41
N PRO A 154 12.02 2.35 -7.10
CA PRO A 154 10.59 2.65 -7.08
C PRO A 154 9.88 2.19 -5.79
N GLY A 155 10.61 1.58 -4.84
CA GLY A 155 10.04 0.96 -3.65
C GLY A 155 9.27 -0.34 -3.96
N GLY A 156 9.10 -1.16 -2.95
CA GLY A 156 8.42 -2.46 -3.07
C GLY A 156 7.65 -2.81 -1.79
N SER A 157 6.72 -3.69 -1.89
CA SER A 157 6.31 -4.47 -3.08
C SER A 157 5.06 -3.91 -3.81
N SER A 158 4.34 -2.89 -3.29
CA SER A 158 3.19 -2.27 -3.98
C SER A 158 3.64 -1.24 -5.04
N THR A 159 4.69 -1.58 -5.78
CA THR A 159 5.43 -0.69 -6.68
C THR A 159 4.53 -0.07 -7.74
N GLY A 160 3.90 -0.89 -8.57
CA GLY A 160 3.04 -0.40 -9.64
C GLY A 160 1.86 0.42 -9.12
N SER A 161 1.31 0.08 -7.92
CA SER A 161 0.24 0.86 -7.30
C SER A 161 0.70 2.27 -6.93
N ALA A 162 1.89 2.41 -6.31
CA ALA A 162 2.42 3.72 -5.91
C ALA A 162 2.82 4.56 -7.13
N VAL A 163 3.55 3.95 -8.08
CA VAL A 163 3.98 4.64 -9.31
C VAL A 163 2.79 5.07 -10.15
N ALA A 164 1.74 4.23 -10.28
CA ALA A 164 0.53 4.58 -11.03
C ALA A 164 -0.21 5.80 -10.45
N VAL A 165 -0.27 5.94 -9.12
CA VAL A 165 -0.85 7.13 -8.47
C VAL A 165 0.02 8.36 -8.73
N SER A 166 1.35 8.24 -8.59
CA SER A 166 2.31 9.31 -8.85
C SER A 166 2.26 9.79 -10.29
N ALA A 167 2.21 8.84 -11.26
CA ALA A 167 2.13 9.11 -12.69
C ALA A 167 0.76 9.61 -13.18
N GLY A 168 -0.25 9.62 -12.30
CA GLY A 168 -1.61 10.03 -12.68
C GLY A 168 -2.32 9.00 -13.58
N PHE A 169 -2.11 7.69 -13.35
CA PHE A 169 -2.76 6.61 -14.10
C PHE A 169 -4.05 6.11 -13.45
N CYS A 170 -4.33 6.55 -12.23
CA CYS A 170 -5.58 6.28 -11.51
C CYS A 170 -5.89 7.39 -10.51
N ALA A 171 -7.11 7.43 -10.02
CA ALA A 171 -7.49 8.34 -8.93
C ALA A 171 -6.87 7.88 -7.59
N ALA A 172 -6.83 6.57 -7.39
CA ALA A 172 -6.29 5.90 -6.21
C ALA A 172 -5.88 4.46 -6.57
N ALA A 173 -5.05 3.83 -5.74
CA ALA A 173 -4.70 2.42 -5.90
C ALA A 173 -4.76 1.67 -4.55
N VAL A 174 -4.91 0.35 -4.63
CA VAL A 174 -4.85 -0.55 -3.47
C VAL A 174 -3.54 -1.31 -3.50
N GLY A 175 -2.86 -1.34 -2.37
CA GLY A 175 -1.66 -2.14 -2.13
C GLY A 175 -1.82 -3.10 -0.95
N THR A 176 -0.74 -3.80 -0.61
CA THR A 176 -0.61 -4.61 0.60
C THR A 176 0.70 -4.30 1.31
N ASP A 177 0.72 -4.40 2.61
CA ASP A 177 1.88 -4.12 3.46
C ASP A 177 2.03 -5.21 4.52
N THR A 178 3.17 -5.87 4.52
CA THR A 178 3.63 -6.77 5.58
C THR A 178 4.74 -6.09 6.36
N SER A 179 5.66 -5.44 5.60
CA SER A 179 6.77 -4.64 6.12
C SER A 179 7.12 -3.57 5.08
N PHE A 180 6.66 -2.33 5.28
CA PHE A 180 6.87 -1.15 4.42
C PHE A 180 6.30 -1.20 2.99
N SER A 181 5.59 -2.23 2.58
CA SER A 181 5.16 -2.38 1.18
C SER A 181 4.07 -1.40 0.71
N ILE A 182 3.43 -0.64 1.60
CA ILE A 182 2.59 0.54 1.29
C ILE A 182 3.35 1.82 1.63
N VAL A 183 3.76 1.97 2.89
CA VAL A 183 4.32 3.26 3.35
C VAL A 183 5.71 3.54 2.76
N GLY A 184 6.52 2.50 2.53
CA GLY A 184 7.81 2.60 1.83
C GLY A 184 7.63 2.96 0.35
N CYS A 185 6.71 2.27 -0.35
CA CYS A 185 6.38 2.61 -1.74
C CYS A 185 5.86 4.05 -1.87
N ALA A 186 4.98 4.47 -0.94
CA ALA A 186 4.47 5.84 -0.91
C ALA A 186 5.60 6.87 -0.78
N THR A 187 6.59 6.58 0.09
CA THR A 187 7.76 7.45 0.31
C THR A 187 8.59 7.62 -0.95
N GLN A 188 8.87 6.53 -1.69
CA GLN A 188 9.70 6.57 -2.89
C GLN A 188 9.02 7.22 -4.09
N ASN A 189 7.69 7.33 -4.08
CA ASN A 189 6.91 7.84 -5.20
C ASN A 189 6.16 9.15 -4.91
N GLY A 190 6.43 9.78 -3.76
CA GLY A 190 5.82 11.08 -3.41
C GLY A 190 4.30 11.05 -3.33
N VAL A 191 3.74 9.94 -2.87
CA VAL A 191 2.30 9.75 -2.67
C VAL A 191 2.00 9.50 -1.19
N THR A 192 0.74 9.49 -0.83
CA THR A 192 0.28 9.13 0.50
C THR A 192 -0.11 7.65 0.54
N GLY A 193 0.36 6.92 1.55
CA GLY A 193 0.04 5.51 1.76
C GLY A 193 -0.44 5.27 3.18
N LEU A 194 -1.59 4.60 3.34
CA LEU A 194 -2.10 4.17 4.64
C LEU A 194 -2.02 2.64 4.75
N LYS A 195 -1.26 2.16 5.71
CA LYS A 195 -1.34 0.80 6.22
C LYS A 195 -2.29 0.80 7.42
N PRO A 196 -3.51 0.29 7.30
CA PRO A 196 -4.44 0.24 8.42
C PRO A 196 -3.94 -0.64 9.57
N ALA A 197 -4.61 -0.58 10.71
CA ALA A 197 -4.36 -1.52 11.80
C ALA A 197 -4.57 -2.95 11.31
N HIS A 198 -3.68 -3.85 11.68
CA HIS A 198 -3.82 -5.26 11.34
C HIS A 198 -5.17 -5.81 11.84
N GLY A 199 -5.87 -6.52 10.95
CA GLY A 199 -7.19 -7.10 11.21
C GLY A 199 -8.37 -6.15 11.02
N SER A 200 -8.16 -4.88 10.64
CA SER A 200 -9.24 -3.93 10.31
C SER A 200 -9.87 -4.17 8.94
N LEU A 201 -9.15 -4.83 8.04
CA LEU A 201 -9.63 -5.31 6.75
C LEU A 201 -9.43 -6.83 6.64
N PRO A 202 -10.33 -7.55 5.95
CA PRO A 202 -10.17 -8.99 5.73
C PRO A 202 -9.04 -9.29 4.73
N GLY A 203 -8.27 -10.36 5.00
CA GLY A 203 -7.22 -10.87 4.10
C GLY A 203 -7.69 -11.89 3.07
N LYS A 204 -8.97 -12.32 3.08
CA LYS A 204 -9.51 -13.27 2.11
C LYS A 204 -9.38 -12.74 0.68
N GLY A 205 -8.96 -13.59 -0.27
CA GLY A 205 -8.76 -13.22 -1.67
C GLY A 205 -7.51 -12.36 -1.88
N ILE A 206 -6.52 -12.47 -0.99
CA ILE A 206 -5.21 -11.81 -1.14
C ILE A 206 -4.14 -12.90 -1.01
N ILE A 207 -3.25 -13.01 -2.02
CA ILE A 207 -2.05 -13.87 -1.91
C ILE A 207 -1.18 -13.29 -0.80
N PRO A 208 -0.97 -14.03 0.30
CA PRO A 208 -0.37 -13.49 1.51
C PRO A 208 1.16 -13.63 1.56
N ILE A 209 1.77 -12.92 2.54
CA ILE A 209 3.03 -13.36 3.17
C ILE A 209 2.72 -13.95 4.54
N SER A 210 1.87 -13.29 5.33
CA SER A 210 1.66 -13.62 6.73
C SER A 210 0.30 -13.12 7.22
N HIS A 211 -0.60 -14.03 7.62
CA HIS A 211 -1.94 -13.66 8.11
C HIS A 211 -1.90 -12.83 9.39
N THR A 212 -0.79 -12.84 10.15
CA THR A 212 -0.66 -12.04 11.37
C THR A 212 -0.05 -10.65 11.14
N LEU A 213 0.51 -10.38 9.95
CA LEU A 213 1.23 -9.13 9.66
C LEU A 213 0.60 -8.35 8.51
N ASP A 214 0.05 -9.03 7.51
CA ASP A 214 -0.44 -8.42 6.28
C ASP A 214 -1.62 -7.47 6.50
N SER A 215 -1.60 -6.37 5.79
CA SER A 215 -2.71 -5.42 5.71
C SER A 215 -2.85 -4.92 4.28
N ALA A 216 -4.07 -4.95 3.72
CA ALA A 216 -4.38 -4.19 2.51
C ALA A 216 -4.58 -2.71 2.89
N GLY A 217 -4.30 -1.82 1.95
CA GLY A 217 -4.52 -0.39 2.20
C GLY A 217 -4.36 0.49 0.96
N PRO A 218 -4.80 1.74 1.07
CA PRO A 218 -4.81 2.70 -0.03
C PRO A 218 -3.45 3.37 -0.27
N LEU A 219 -3.23 3.70 -1.54
CA LEU A 219 -2.21 4.63 -2.04
C LEU A 219 -2.94 5.74 -2.81
N THR A 220 -2.72 6.99 -2.44
CA THR A 220 -3.48 8.16 -2.92
C THR A 220 -2.60 9.41 -2.99
N ARG A 221 -3.18 10.53 -3.42
CA ARG A 221 -2.44 11.81 -3.50
C ARG A 221 -2.39 12.58 -2.20
N ASP A 222 -3.37 12.38 -1.30
CA ASP A 222 -3.42 13.03 0.01
C ASP A 222 -4.04 12.12 1.09
N ALA A 223 -3.93 12.54 2.34
CA ALA A 223 -4.40 11.79 3.51
C ALA A 223 -5.92 11.63 3.55
N ALA A 224 -6.67 12.62 3.08
CA ALA A 224 -8.12 12.57 3.09
C ALA A 224 -8.67 11.58 2.06
N ASP A 225 -8.03 11.49 0.88
CA ASP A 225 -8.34 10.47 -0.13
C ASP A 225 -8.00 9.07 0.39
N ALA A 226 -6.88 8.91 1.11
CA ALA A 226 -6.51 7.63 1.73
C ALA A 226 -7.57 7.16 2.73
N TRP A 227 -8.06 8.07 3.57
CA TRP A 227 -9.14 7.75 4.51
C TRP A 227 -10.45 7.39 3.81
N MET A 228 -10.83 8.14 2.78
CA MET A 228 -12.03 7.88 1.99
C MET A 228 -11.98 6.50 1.34
N LEU A 229 -10.84 6.15 0.73
CA LEU A 229 -10.65 4.84 0.10
C LEU A 229 -10.65 3.72 1.15
N TYR A 230 -9.89 3.88 2.25
CA TYR A 230 -9.87 2.91 3.35
C TYR A 230 -11.25 2.68 3.96
N SER A 231 -11.98 3.75 4.26
CA SER A 231 -13.37 3.67 4.75
C SER A 231 -14.24 2.85 3.80
N SER A 232 -14.07 3.04 2.50
CA SER A 232 -14.84 2.35 1.45
C SER A 232 -14.39 0.90 1.21
N MET A 233 -13.20 0.49 1.67
CA MET A 233 -12.75 -0.91 1.66
C MET A 233 -13.39 -1.73 2.78
N ARG A 234 -13.96 -1.09 3.80
CA ARG A 234 -14.57 -1.75 4.97
C ARG A 234 -15.99 -2.19 4.68
N ALA A 235 -16.45 -3.24 5.38
CA ALA A 235 -17.85 -3.65 5.36
C ALA A 235 -18.78 -2.59 5.94
N SER A 236 -18.29 -1.84 6.95
CA SER A 236 -19.00 -0.71 7.56
C SER A 236 -18.11 0.54 7.40
N PRO A 237 -18.57 1.54 6.62
CA PRO A 237 -17.82 2.78 6.41
C PRO A 237 -17.57 3.54 7.72
N LEU A 238 -16.46 4.24 7.77
CA LEU A 238 -16.10 5.14 8.87
C LEU A 238 -16.61 6.55 8.59
N PRO A 239 -16.84 7.37 9.63
CA PRO A 239 -17.17 8.77 9.42
C PRO A 239 -16.02 9.51 8.72
N PRO A 240 -16.29 10.64 8.05
CA PRO A 240 -15.25 11.51 7.51
C PRO A 240 -14.29 11.93 8.62
N ALA A 241 -12.99 11.87 8.33
CA ALA A 241 -11.98 12.37 9.24
C ALA A 241 -11.84 13.90 9.10
N LEU A 242 -11.58 14.56 10.22
CA LEU A 242 -11.32 15.99 10.28
C LEU A 242 -9.91 16.25 10.82
N PRO A 243 -9.22 17.30 10.35
CA PRO A 243 -7.95 17.69 10.94
C PRO A 243 -8.13 18.12 12.40
N ALA A 244 -7.18 17.80 13.25
CA ALA A 244 -7.15 18.26 14.63
C ALA A 244 -6.68 19.71 14.73
N ASP A 245 -7.10 20.43 15.77
CA ASP A 245 -6.48 21.73 16.10
C ASP A 245 -4.99 21.49 16.47
N PRO A 246 -4.03 22.12 15.78
CA PRO A 246 -2.60 21.95 16.08
C PRO A 246 -2.24 22.11 17.56
N ARG A 247 -2.92 23.00 18.29
CA ARG A 247 -2.69 23.27 19.70
C ARG A 247 -3.09 22.14 20.64
N THR A 248 -3.92 21.22 20.15
CA THR A 248 -4.34 20.03 20.92
C THR A 248 -3.48 18.80 20.57
N LEU A 249 -2.78 18.81 19.42
CA LEU A 249 -1.99 17.68 18.96
C LEU A 249 -0.78 17.39 19.85
N ARG A 250 -0.62 16.12 20.18
CA ARG A 250 0.49 15.56 20.93
C ARG A 250 1.19 14.51 20.08
N LEU A 251 2.38 14.81 19.61
CA LEU A 251 3.14 13.87 18.77
C LEU A 251 4.37 13.37 19.53
N ALA A 252 4.57 12.05 19.51
CA ALA A 252 5.85 11.46 19.87
C ALA A 252 6.79 11.52 18.65
N VAL A 253 8.03 11.89 18.85
CA VAL A 253 9.09 11.84 17.85
C VAL A 253 10.01 10.68 18.21
N ASN A 254 9.85 9.55 17.53
CA ASN A 254 10.69 8.38 17.77
C ASN A 254 12.07 8.58 17.16
N ILE A 255 13.09 8.68 18.02
CA ILE A 255 14.47 8.93 17.62
C ILE A 255 15.28 7.65 17.34
N ALA A 256 14.67 6.47 17.46
CA ALA A 256 15.31 5.20 17.12
C ALA A 256 15.75 5.18 15.65
N GLY A 257 16.98 4.75 15.39
CA GLY A 257 17.53 4.64 14.03
C GLY A 257 17.89 5.96 13.36
N ARG A 258 17.90 7.10 14.06
CA ARG A 258 18.33 8.40 13.49
C ARG A 258 19.78 8.37 12.97
N ASP A 259 20.64 7.57 13.54
CA ASP A 259 22.02 7.36 13.13
C ASP A 259 22.16 6.69 11.75
N GLN A 260 21.07 6.10 11.25
CA GLN A 260 20.99 5.48 9.91
C GLN A 260 20.43 6.44 8.85
N VAL A 261 20.11 7.67 9.23
CA VAL A 261 19.47 8.67 8.37
C VAL A 261 20.44 9.82 8.08
N SER A 262 20.49 10.29 6.83
CA SER A 262 21.37 11.39 6.46
C SER A 262 21.03 12.71 7.17
N ASP A 263 22.03 13.53 7.42
CA ASP A 263 21.85 14.87 8.01
C ASP A 263 20.87 15.72 7.22
N SER A 264 20.88 15.62 5.88
CA SER A 264 19.94 16.35 5.02
C SER A 264 18.50 15.90 5.25
N GLN A 265 18.26 14.61 5.49
CA GLN A 265 16.93 14.12 5.81
C GLN A 265 16.49 14.55 7.21
N LEU A 266 17.39 14.51 8.20
CA LEU A 266 17.12 15.00 9.55
C LEU A 266 16.79 16.51 9.58
N ALA A 267 17.51 17.31 8.78
CA ALA A 267 17.22 18.74 8.62
C ALA A 267 15.81 19.02 8.05
N ARG A 268 15.31 18.15 7.15
CA ARG A 268 13.94 18.24 6.60
C ARG A 268 12.90 17.94 7.67
N TYR A 269 13.13 16.92 8.50
CA TYR A 269 12.26 16.66 9.65
C TYR A 269 12.26 17.82 10.63
N GLU A 270 13.42 18.41 10.94
CA GLU A 270 13.49 19.56 11.85
C GLU A 270 12.75 20.77 11.27
N THR A 271 12.81 21.02 9.97
CA THR A 271 12.01 22.05 9.32
C THR A 271 10.50 21.83 9.53
N LEU A 272 10.01 20.61 9.35
CA LEU A 272 8.62 20.27 9.66
C LEU A 272 8.32 20.49 11.15
N PHE A 273 9.19 20.05 12.03
CA PHE A 273 8.99 20.17 13.50
C PHE A 273 8.95 21.63 13.96
N GLN A 274 9.74 22.52 13.36
CA GLN A 274 9.68 23.95 13.62
C GLN A 274 8.34 24.56 13.20
N ARG A 275 7.83 24.20 12.01
CA ARG A 275 6.50 24.61 11.54
C ARG A 275 5.40 24.15 12.50
N LEU A 276 5.45 22.87 12.92
CA LEU A 276 4.48 22.28 13.84
C LEU A 276 4.53 22.95 15.23
N ARG A 277 5.73 23.17 15.81
CA ARG A 277 5.90 23.88 17.10
C ARG A 277 5.37 25.32 16.98
N GLY A 278 5.65 26.00 15.88
CA GLY A 278 5.14 27.36 15.62
C GLY A 278 3.60 27.43 15.58
N ALA A 279 2.93 26.35 15.20
CA ALA A 279 1.47 26.22 15.21
C ALA A 279 0.90 25.73 16.57
N GLY A 280 1.77 25.44 17.55
CA GLY A 280 1.35 25.02 18.89
C GLY A 280 1.30 23.49 19.11
N VAL A 281 1.76 22.68 18.15
CA VAL A 281 1.84 21.22 18.32
C VAL A 281 2.87 20.87 19.38
N ARG A 282 2.52 19.94 20.27
CA ARG A 282 3.43 19.43 21.31
C ARG A 282 4.21 18.24 20.75
N LEU A 283 5.53 18.39 20.65
CA LEU A 283 6.45 17.34 20.23
C LEU A 283 7.24 16.83 21.44
N THR A 284 7.23 15.51 21.64
CA THR A 284 8.00 14.84 22.71
C THR A 284 8.91 13.80 22.06
N GLU A 285 10.22 13.91 22.26
CA GLU A 285 11.14 12.87 21.82
C GLU A 285 10.98 11.61 22.68
N VAL A 286 10.92 10.47 22.04
CA VAL A 286 10.82 9.14 22.64
C VAL A 286 11.83 8.21 21.96
N LEU A 287 12.34 7.25 22.72
CA LEU A 287 13.16 6.16 22.20
C LEU A 287 12.39 4.86 22.34
N HIS A 288 11.74 4.44 21.26
CA HIS A 288 11.11 3.13 21.23
C HIS A 288 12.19 2.05 20.97
N PRO A 289 12.12 0.93 21.68
CA PRO A 289 13.12 -0.12 21.51
C PRO A 289 12.98 -0.83 20.16
N PRO A 290 14.09 -1.40 19.63
CA PRO A 290 14.03 -2.20 18.42
C PRO A 290 13.15 -3.43 18.60
N ILE A 291 12.44 -3.78 17.53
CA ILE A 291 11.60 -4.98 17.48
C ILE A 291 12.46 -6.17 17.02
N PRO A 292 12.27 -7.37 17.61
CA PRO A 292 12.95 -8.59 17.15
C PRO A 292 12.58 -8.92 15.70
N TYR A 293 13.48 -9.60 14.99
CA TYR A 293 13.27 -10.03 13.63
C TYR A 293 12.10 -11.03 13.51
N MET A 294 11.23 -10.81 12.52
CA MET A 294 9.97 -11.56 12.31
C MET A 294 10.09 -12.77 11.38
N GLY A 295 11.28 -13.10 10.90
CA GLY A 295 11.47 -14.05 9.81
C GLY A 295 10.93 -15.45 10.08
N ASP A 296 11.00 -15.94 11.31
CA ASP A 296 10.48 -17.27 11.66
C ASP A 296 8.94 -17.31 11.58
N LEU A 297 8.28 -16.25 12.03
CA LEU A 297 6.84 -16.10 11.91
C LEU A 297 6.42 -16.11 10.44
N MET A 298 7.02 -15.25 9.62
CA MET A 298 6.72 -15.14 8.19
C MET A 298 6.98 -16.44 7.43
N ARG A 299 8.08 -17.16 7.70
CA ARG A 299 8.39 -18.42 6.99
C ARG A 299 7.34 -19.50 7.23
N CYS A 300 6.90 -19.64 8.48
CA CYS A 300 5.87 -20.63 8.82
C CYS A 300 4.53 -20.27 8.21
N GLU A 301 4.12 -19.00 8.36
CA GLU A 301 2.84 -18.51 7.86
C GLU A 301 2.80 -18.45 6.34
N PHE A 302 3.86 -18.01 5.66
CA PHE A 302 3.88 -17.94 4.20
C PHE A 302 3.52 -19.27 3.54
N ARG A 303 4.14 -20.37 3.99
CA ARG A 303 3.82 -21.69 3.46
C ARG A 303 2.37 -22.07 3.73
N HIS A 304 1.94 -21.95 4.98
CA HIS A 304 0.57 -22.28 5.39
C HIS A 304 -0.48 -21.48 4.61
N ASP A 305 -0.29 -20.16 4.57
CA ASP A 305 -1.28 -19.22 4.07
C ASP A 305 -1.37 -19.24 2.54
N LEU A 306 -0.21 -19.35 1.85
CA LEU A 306 -0.20 -19.50 0.40
C LEU A 306 -0.89 -20.78 -0.06
N GLU A 307 -0.60 -21.91 0.60
CA GLU A 307 -1.25 -23.19 0.29
C GLU A 307 -2.76 -23.16 0.63
N ALA A 308 -3.17 -22.39 1.65
CA ALA A 308 -4.58 -22.16 1.96
C ALA A 308 -5.27 -21.30 0.89
N TYR A 309 -4.65 -20.19 0.47
CA TYR A 309 -5.17 -19.34 -0.61
C TYR A 309 -5.37 -20.13 -1.91
N LEU A 310 -4.39 -20.96 -2.30
CA LEU A 310 -4.47 -21.78 -3.50
C LEU A 310 -5.62 -22.80 -3.42
N ARG A 311 -5.76 -23.50 -2.30
CA ARG A 311 -6.88 -24.45 -2.08
C ARG A 311 -8.24 -23.75 -2.12
N ASP A 312 -8.37 -22.58 -1.50
CA ASP A 312 -9.61 -21.81 -1.49
C ASP A 312 -9.99 -21.34 -2.90
N GLY A 313 -8.99 -21.08 -3.75
CA GLY A 313 -9.14 -20.79 -5.18
C GLY A 313 -9.37 -22.03 -6.06
N GLY A 314 -9.47 -23.24 -5.46
CA GLY A 314 -9.67 -24.51 -6.19
C GLY A 314 -8.40 -25.04 -6.86
N ARG A 315 -7.23 -24.58 -6.48
CA ARG A 315 -5.92 -25.01 -7.00
C ARG A 315 -5.32 -26.09 -6.10
N ALA A 316 -4.61 -27.03 -6.71
CA ALA A 316 -3.97 -28.15 -6.02
C ALA A 316 -2.47 -27.91 -5.75
N GLU A 317 -1.89 -26.88 -6.33
CA GLU A 317 -0.46 -26.55 -6.19
C GLU A 317 -0.10 -26.18 -4.76
N THR A 318 1.11 -26.54 -4.39
CA THR A 318 1.74 -26.24 -3.11
C THR A 318 2.93 -25.31 -3.29
N LEU A 319 3.49 -24.79 -2.21
CA LEU A 319 4.75 -24.05 -2.27
C LEU A 319 5.89 -24.86 -2.88
N ARG A 320 5.87 -26.21 -2.70
CA ARG A 320 6.85 -27.11 -3.34
C ARG A 320 6.73 -27.07 -4.86
N ASP A 321 5.52 -27.06 -5.41
CA ASP A 321 5.29 -27.04 -6.84
C ASP A 321 5.71 -25.69 -7.44
N ILE A 322 5.47 -24.59 -6.73
CA ILE A 322 5.94 -23.25 -7.09
C ILE A 322 7.48 -23.23 -7.14
N VAL A 323 8.16 -23.69 -6.09
CA VAL A 323 9.64 -23.76 -6.06
C VAL A 323 10.19 -24.63 -7.20
N ALA A 324 9.55 -25.79 -7.46
CA ALA A 324 9.92 -26.65 -8.58
C ALA A 324 9.73 -25.98 -9.94
N TYR A 325 8.67 -25.15 -10.08
CA TYR A 325 8.46 -24.35 -11.30
C TYR A 325 9.60 -23.37 -11.53
N TYR A 326 10.08 -22.66 -10.47
CA TYR A 326 11.25 -21.77 -10.56
C TYR A 326 12.49 -22.51 -11.05
N GLU A 327 12.77 -23.68 -10.50
CA GLU A 327 13.95 -24.49 -10.84
C GLU A 327 13.87 -25.09 -12.26
N ALA A 328 12.67 -25.39 -12.74
CA ALA A 328 12.43 -25.90 -14.10
C ALA A 328 12.46 -24.80 -15.17
N HIS A 329 12.26 -23.54 -14.80
CA HIS A 329 12.22 -22.39 -15.71
C HIS A 329 13.22 -21.30 -15.27
N PRO A 330 14.54 -21.56 -15.31
CA PRO A 330 15.52 -20.65 -14.73
C PRO A 330 15.44 -19.23 -15.29
N GLU A 331 15.02 -19.07 -16.53
CA GLU A 331 14.76 -17.77 -17.13
C GLU A 331 13.27 -17.62 -17.46
N PRO A 332 12.61 -16.53 -16.96
CA PRO A 332 13.15 -15.45 -16.13
C PRO A 332 13.04 -15.69 -14.61
N MET A 333 12.60 -16.89 -14.18
CA MET A 333 12.20 -17.16 -12.79
C MET A 333 13.36 -17.05 -11.79
N MET A 334 14.58 -17.43 -12.18
CA MET A 334 15.75 -17.48 -11.32
C MET A 334 16.72 -16.31 -11.55
N ALA A 335 16.28 -15.23 -12.22
CA ALA A 335 17.11 -14.06 -12.50
C ALA A 335 17.78 -13.48 -11.22
N TYR A 336 17.10 -13.57 -10.09
CA TYR A 336 17.59 -13.12 -8.76
C TYR A 336 17.58 -14.25 -7.72
N GLY A 337 17.35 -15.51 -8.14
CA GLY A 337 17.21 -16.65 -7.24
C GLY A 337 15.86 -16.72 -6.52
N ASN A 338 15.72 -17.74 -5.65
CA ASN A 338 14.49 -18.01 -4.89
C ASN A 338 14.77 -18.38 -3.42
N ALA A 339 15.83 -17.83 -2.83
CA ALA A 339 16.33 -18.23 -1.52
C ALA A 339 15.27 -18.11 -0.39
N VAL A 340 14.42 -17.08 -0.44
CA VAL A 340 13.38 -16.87 0.58
C VAL A 340 12.25 -17.90 0.42
N LEU A 341 11.81 -18.20 -0.81
CA LEU A 341 10.81 -19.25 -1.07
C LEU A 341 11.31 -20.63 -0.60
N ARG A 342 12.59 -20.95 -0.87
CA ARG A 342 13.21 -22.19 -0.39
C ARG A 342 13.29 -22.25 1.13
N ALA A 343 13.63 -21.15 1.78
CA ALA A 343 13.64 -21.07 3.24
C ALA A 343 12.24 -21.28 3.83
N ALA A 344 11.20 -20.71 3.21
CA ALA A 344 9.81 -20.93 3.60
C ALA A 344 9.36 -22.38 3.34
N LEU A 345 9.79 -22.99 2.23
CA LEU A 345 9.52 -24.41 1.95
C LEU A 345 10.15 -25.33 3.01
N GLY A 346 11.28 -24.93 3.58
CA GLY A 346 11.96 -25.65 4.68
C GLY A 346 11.24 -25.51 6.03
N ALA A 347 10.33 -24.55 6.20
CA ALA A 347 9.49 -24.45 7.40
C ALA A 347 8.38 -25.51 7.38
N SER A 348 7.90 -25.90 8.56
CA SER A 348 6.86 -26.93 8.67
C SER A 348 5.50 -26.49 8.08
N GLY A 349 5.20 -25.18 8.12
CA GLY A 349 3.86 -24.64 7.86
C GLY A 349 2.82 -25.04 8.91
N ASN A 350 3.26 -25.65 10.01
CA ASN A 350 2.37 -26.06 11.11
C ASN A 350 2.29 -24.95 12.15
N LEU A 351 1.12 -24.33 12.28
CA LEU A 351 0.87 -23.24 13.24
C LEU A 351 0.83 -23.71 14.71
N ASP A 352 0.95 -25.02 14.95
CA ASP A 352 1.05 -25.59 16.29
C ASP A 352 2.50 -25.80 16.76
N ASP A 353 3.49 -25.58 15.90
CA ASP A 353 4.88 -25.77 16.25
C ASP A 353 5.33 -24.85 17.39
N PRO A 354 6.08 -25.36 18.39
CA PRO A 354 6.51 -24.56 19.53
C PRO A 354 7.30 -23.30 19.16
N PRO A 355 8.24 -23.30 18.18
CA PRO A 355 8.93 -22.07 17.77
C PRO A 355 7.99 -21.02 17.19
N TYR A 356 7.01 -21.40 16.38
CA TYR A 356 6.00 -20.50 15.84
C TYR A 356 5.14 -19.88 16.95
N ARG A 357 4.64 -20.71 17.88
CA ARG A 357 3.84 -20.23 19.02
C ARG A 357 4.62 -19.26 19.92
N ALA A 358 5.92 -19.50 20.09
CA ALA A 358 6.80 -18.61 20.86
C ALA A 358 6.96 -17.25 20.16
N ALA A 359 7.17 -17.25 18.82
CA ALA A 359 7.26 -16.03 18.02
C ALA A 359 5.95 -15.22 18.05
N LEU A 360 4.80 -15.89 17.95
CA LEU A 360 3.48 -15.26 18.03
C LEU A 360 3.24 -14.64 19.41
N ALA A 361 3.60 -15.33 20.49
CA ALA A 361 3.49 -14.82 21.87
C ALA A 361 4.37 -13.59 22.09
N GLU A 362 5.59 -13.58 21.54
CA GLU A 362 6.49 -12.41 21.61
C GLU A 362 5.92 -11.23 20.82
N ARG A 363 5.37 -11.46 19.62
CA ARG A 363 4.64 -10.43 18.84
C ARG A 363 3.50 -9.82 19.65
N ASP A 364 2.68 -10.65 20.30
CA ASP A 364 1.55 -10.16 21.11
C ASP A 364 1.99 -9.34 22.33
N LYS A 365 3.10 -9.70 22.94
CA LYS A 365 3.73 -8.92 24.03
C LYS A 365 4.16 -7.54 23.52
N TRP A 366 4.84 -7.48 22.36
CA TRP A 366 5.26 -6.22 21.74
C TRP A 366 4.08 -5.37 21.30
N ARG A 367 3.04 -5.98 20.75
CA ARG A 367 1.79 -5.30 20.38
C ARG A 367 1.17 -4.57 21.57
N ARG A 368 1.04 -5.24 22.73
CA ARG A 368 0.52 -4.62 23.95
C ARG A 368 1.43 -3.48 24.43
N ARG A 369 2.73 -3.73 24.49
CA ARG A 369 3.71 -2.74 24.92
C ARG A 369 3.69 -1.47 24.06
N MET A 370 3.67 -1.62 22.74
CA MET A 370 3.72 -0.48 21.85
C MET A 370 2.38 0.27 21.78
N ARG A 371 1.26 -0.42 21.92
CA ARG A 371 -0.03 0.26 22.10
C ARG A 371 -0.04 1.15 23.33
N GLU A 372 0.48 0.66 24.45
CA GLU A 372 0.58 1.43 25.68
C GLU A 372 1.53 2.62 25.53
N ALA A 373 2.70 2.42 24.91
CA ALA A 373 3.68 3.49 24.68
C ALA A 373 3.15 4.62 23.76
N CYS A 374 2.27 4.28 22.82
CA CYS A 374 1.68 5.24 21.88
C CYS A 374 0.35 5.84 22.39
N ARG A 375 -0.23 5.34 23.49
CA ARG A 375 -1.59 5.67 23.93
C ARG A 375 -1.82 7.17 24.17
N ASP A 376 -0.84 7.86 24.71
CA ASP A 376 -0.95 9.26 25.10
C ASP A 376 -0.67 10.25 23.97
N TYR A 377 -0.31 9.75 22.79
CA TYR A 377 0.00 10.55 21.60
C TYR A 377 -1.06 10.35 20.51
N ASP A 378 -1.28 11.38 19.70
CA ASP A 378 -2.17 11.30 18.53
C ASP A 378 -1.49 10.53 17.38
N ALA A 379 -0.17 10.71 17.25
CA ALA A 379 0.70 9.94 16.39
C ALA A 379 2.12 9.92 16.90
N CYS A 380 2.89 8.92 16.44
CA CYS A 380 4.34 8.82 16.59
C CYS A 380 4.97 9.08 15.22
N VAL A 381 5.92 9.99 15.15
CA VAL A 381 6.69 10.29 13.92
C VAL A 381 7.94 9.41 13.89
N MET A 382 8.15 8.69 12.79
CA MET A 382 9.37 7.94 12.53
C MET A 382 10.45 8.89 11.99
N THR A 383 11.60 8.96 12.67
CA THR A 383 12.76 9.72 12.17
C THR A 383 13.94 8.84 11.77
N GLY A 384 13.79 7.53 11.91
CA GLY A 384 14.68 6.48 11.44
C GLY A 384 13.88 5.20 11.15
N PRO A 385 14.49 4.19 10.52
CA PRO A 385 13.80 2.94 10.20
C PRO A 385 13.40 2.20 11.48
N THR A 386 12.17 1.68 11.50
CA THR A 386 11.66 0.83 12.59
C THR A 386 10.52 -0.07 12.13
N GLU A 387 10.55 -1.33 12.53
CA GLU A 387 9.53 -2.33 12.23
C GLU A 387 8.31 -2.27 13.17
N ILE A 388 8.25 -1.29 14.07
CA ILE A 388 7.20 -1.19 15.09
C ILE A 388 5.80 -1.31 14.50
N PRO A 389 5.35 -0.45 13.53
CA PRO A 389 3.97 -0.51 13.05
C PRO A 389 3.66 -1.82 12.34
N HIS A 390 4.65 -2.44 11.69
CA HIS A 390 4.46 -3.67 10.92
C HIS A 390 4.33 -4.87 11.86
N PHE A 391 5.32 -5.10 12.71
CA PHE A 391 5.33 -6.24 13.64
C PHE A 391 4.19 -6.18 14.66
N THR A 392 3.89 -5.00 15.19
CA THR A 392 2.85 -4.86 16.22
C THR A 392 1.44 -4.71 15.62
N GLY A 393 1.32 -4.57 14.31
CA GLY A 393 0.05 -4.35 13.63
C GLY A 393 -0.59 -2.99 13.93
N LEU A 394 0.19 -2.00 14.40
CA LEU A 394 -0.28 -0.63 14.54
C LEU A 394 -0.52 0.00 13.17
N PRO A 395 -1.53 0.87 13.02
CA PRO A 395 -1.70 1.62 11.78
C PRO A 395 -0.52 2.56 11.55
N SER A 396 -0.15 2.76 10.28
CA SER A 396 0.88 3.72 9.87
C SER A 396 0.52 4.41 8.57
N MET A 397 1.03 5.63 8.39
CA MET A 397 0.75 6.45 7.22
C MET A 397 1.99 7.20 6.79
N ALA A 398 2.33 7.09 5.51
CA ALA A 398 3.32 7.94 4.88
C ALA A 398 2.62 9.16 4.28
N LEU A 399 3.11 10.35 4.63
CA LEU A 399 2.70 11.61 4.04
C LEU A 399 3.88 12.17 3.25
N ARG A 400 3.63 12.66 2.04
CA ARG A 400 4.67 13.35 1.31
C ARG A 400 5.09 14.61 2.08
N LEU A 401 6.38 14.75 2.35
CA LEU A 401 6.95 15.86 3.10
C LEU A 401 7.47 16.97 2.19
N CYS A 402 8.36 16.62 1.25
CA CYS A 402 9.04 17.57 0.38
C CYS A 402 9.70 16.84 -0.80
N MET A 403 10.28 17.65 -1.72
CA MET A 403 11.24 17.16 -2.72
C MET A 403 12.67 17.46 -2.26
N THR A 404 13.61 16.58 -2.61
CA THR A 404 15.03 16.86 -2.45
C THR A 404 15.54 17.77 -3.59
N GLU A 405 16.73 18.32 -3.44
CA GLU A 405 17.41 19.09 -4.49
C GLU A 405 17.63 18.29 -5.77
N ASN A 406 17.77 16.95 -5.63
CA ASN A 406 17.93 16.00 -6.75
C ASN A 406 16.59 15.50 -7.30
N GLY A 407 15.47 16.15 -7.00
CA GLY A 407 14.16 15.79 -7.52
C GLY A 407 13.56 14.50 -6.92
N GLN A 408 14.07 14.00 -5.79
CA GLN A 408 13.54 12.82 -5.13
C GLN A 408 12.46 13.19 -4.10
N PRO A 409 11.30 12.53 -4.09
CA PRO A 409 10.33 12.75 -3.04
C PRO A 409 10.81 12.21 -1.69
N ARG A 410 10.37 12.85 -0.62
CA ARG A 410 10.58 12.39 0.76
C ARG A 410 9.27 12.47 1.52
N SER A 411 9.10 11.56 2.46
CA SER A 411 7.91 11.48 3.30
C SER A 411 8.25 11.56 4.78
N VAL A 412 7.25 11.94 5.56
CA VAL A 412 7.20 11.66 6.98
C VAL A 412 6.28 10.48 7.20
N ILE A 413 6.72 9.48 7.98
CA ILE A 413 5.91 8.32 8.32
C ILE A 413 5.43 8.46 9.76
N LEU A 414 4.12 8.29 9.91
CA LEU A 414 3.41 8.33 11.19
C LEU A 414 2.93 6.92 11.54
N TYR A 415 2.85 6.60 12.83
CA TYR A 415 2.14 5.43 13.34
C TYR A 415 1.48 5.77 14.68
N GLY A 416 0.50 4.98 15.10
CA GLY A 416 -0.22 5.29 16.33
C GLY A 416 -0.99 4.11 16.89
N ALA A 417 -1.55 4.28 18.10
CA ALA A 417 -2.37 3.25 18.74
C ALA A 417 -3.82 3.21 18.21
N ASP A 418 -4.29 4.31 17.61
CA ASP A 418 -5.67 4.53 17.18
C ASP A 418 -5.70 5.13 15.76
N GLU A 419 -6.50 4.54 14.86
CA GLU A 419 -6.58 4.98 13.46
C GLU A 419 -7.21 6.36 13.30
N ALA A 420 -8.26 6.67 14.07
CA ALA A 420 -8.97 7.94 13.95
C ALA A 420 -8.10 9.11 14.44
N ARG A 421 -7.34 8.91 15.51
CA ARG A 421 -6.36 9.90 15.99
C ARG A 421 -5.22 10.06 15.00
N LEU A 422 -4.69 8.94 14.48
CA LEU A 422 -3.62 8.95 13.48
C LEU A 422 -4.01 9.75 12.23
N ILE A 423 -5.19 9.50 11.66
CA ILE A 423 -5.62 10.22 10.45
C ILE A 423 -5.92 11.70 10.74
N SER A 424 -6.50 12.01 11.89
CA SER A 424 -6.74 13.40 12.29
C SER A 424 -5.43 14.19 12.43
N ALA A 425 -4.40 13.57 13.03
CA ALA A 425 -3.05 14.11 13.08
C ALA A 425 -2.42 14.23 11.69
N ALA A 426 -2.55 13.20 10.84
CA ALA A 426 -2.02 13.18 9.49
C ALA A 426 -2.58 14.31 8.62
N LEU A 427 -3.91 14.54 8.64
CA LEU A 427 -4.56 15.64 7.94
C LEU A 427 -4.03 17.01 8.37
N THR A 428 -3.73 17.16 9.65
CA THR A 428 -3.13 18.41 10.17
C THR A 428 -1.69 18.53 9.74
N ILE A 429 -0.87 17.48 9.92
CA ILE A 429 0.57 17.50 9.58
C ILE A 429 0.76 17.74 8.08
N GLU A 430 -0.07 17.15 7.21
CA GLU A 430 0.00 17.31 5.76
C GLU A 430 -0.08 18.78 5.34
N SER A 431 -0.83 19.61 6.06
CA SER A 431 -0.94 21.05 5.78
C SER A 431 0.36 21.85 6.06
N PHE A 432 1.33 21.26 6.77
CA PHE A 432 2.64 21.82 7.04
C PHE A 432 3.75 21.27 6.14
N CYS A 433 3.42 20.29 5.30
CA CYS A 433 4.33 19.75 4.29
C CYS A 433 4.44 20.69 3.08
N ASP A 434 5.47 20.47 2.26
CA ASP A 434 5.64 21.26 1.05
C ASP A 434 4.56 20.93 -0.01
N PRO A 435 4.28 21.85 -0.96
CA PRO A 435 3.32 21.62 -2.04
C PRO A 435 3.61 20.37 -2.86
N VAL A 436 2.56 19.84 -3.49
CA VAL A 436 2.66 18.66 -4.38
C VAL A 436 3.49 18.98 -5.61
N VAL A 437 4.49 18.14 -5.88
CA VAL A 437 5.18 18.09 -7.17
C VAL A 437 4.81 16.77 -7.83
N TYR A 438 4.46 16.80 -9.10
CA TYR A 438 4.17 15.62 -9.91
C TYR A 438 5.31 15.36 -10.89
N PRO A 439 5.54 14.08 -11.27
CA PRO A 439 6.51 13.79 -12.33
C PRO A 439 6.09 14.44 -13.65
N GLU A 440 7.06 14.98 -14.39
CA GLU A 440 6.86 15.55 -15.71
C GLU A 440 7.08 14.49 -16.80
N TRP A 441 6.25 14.53 -17.87
CA TRP A 441 6.24 13.52 -18.96
C TRP A 441 6.41 14.17 -20.33
#